data_314420a79eee05282b2b5f149387478a
#
_entry.id   314420a79eee05282b2b5f149387478a
#
_cell.length_a   1.000
_cell.length_b   1.000
_cell.length_c   1.000
_cell.angle_alpha   90.00
_cell.angle_beta   90.00
_cell.angle_gamma   90.00
#
_symmetry.space_group_name_H-M   'P 1'
#
loop_
_entity.id
_entity.type
_entity.pdbx_description
1 polymer ?
#
loop_
_entity_poly.entity_id
_entity_poly.type
_entity_poly.pdbx_seq_one_letter_code
_entity_poly.pdbx_strand_id
1 'polypeptide(L)'
;LAEEGISRLEIGREKFIDACWDWREDYGNTIVKQIAGMGCSCDYDDEKFTMSPEYANAVRKVFCDWYHDGLIYKGRRIVNWCPSCTTAIADDEAEYVDEKGHLWYLRYPLSEPVDGMEYVVVATTRPETMLGDTGVAVSPKDERYKHLVGKTIDLPIVGRKIPIFADYYVDSEFGTGCVKTTPAHDPNDYAMGQRNNLEQINVFDEHAVVVEGYGKFSGMTRDEAREAIVAEFEALGLLDHVEDHDHSVMTCYRCHTKLEPWLSEQWFV
;
A
#
# COMPACT_ATOMS: atom_id res chain seq x y z
N LEU A 1 -13.03 -18.31 19.59
CA LEU A 1 -11.73 -17.79 20.04
C LEU A 1 -11.87 -16.31 20.49
N ALA A 2 -12.38 -15.42 19.64
CA ALA A 2 -12.53 -14.00 19.99
C ALA A 2 -13.44 -13.77 21.21
N GLU A 3 -14.53 -14.52 21.35
CA GLU A 3 -15.42 -14.50 22.50
C GLU A 3 -14.73 -14.99 23.80
N GLU A 4 -13.72 -15.81 23.67
CA GLU A 4 -12.88 -16.31 24.77
C GLU A 4 -11.66 -15.42 25.03
N GLY A 5 -11.51 -14.31 24.29
CA GLY A 5 -10.38 -13.40 24.39
C GLY A 5 -9.06 -13.99 23.87
N ILE A 6 -9.13 -15.02 23.01
CA ILE A 6 -7.96 -15.71 22.47
C ILE A 6 -7.66 -15.20 21.05
N SER A 7 -6.44 -14.67 20.86
CA SER A 7 -5.95 -14.29 19.54
C SER A 7 -5.39 -15.49 18.77
N ARG A 8 -5.73 -15.58 17.47
CA ARG A 8 -5.15 -16.58 16.56
C ARG A 8 -3.61 -16.53 16.49
N LEU A 9 -3.03 -15.35 16.70
CA LEU A 9 -1.58 -15.15 16.67
C LEU A 9 -0.91 -15.69 17.93
N GLU A 10 -1.59 -15.55 19.10
CA GLU A 10 -1.07 -16.02 20.39
C GLU A 10 -1.09 -17.55 20.53
N ILE A 11 -2.14 -18.20 20.04
CA ILE A 11 -2.22 -19.68 20.12
C ILE A 11 -1.33 -20.39 19.10
N GLY A 12 -0.90 -19.69 18.05
CA GLY A 12 -0.09 -20.23 16.97
C GLY A 12 -0.86 -21.01 15.92
N ARG A 13 -0.22 -21.24 14.77
CA ARG A 13 -0.86 -21.79 13.55
C ARG A 13 -1.48 -23.18 13.77
N GLU A 14 -0.76 -24.09 14.41
CA GLU A 14 -1.23 -25.48 14.57
C GLU A 14 -2.52 -25.54 15.38
N LYS A 15 -2.53 -24.95 16.58
CA LYS A 15 -3.72 -24.93 17.44
C LYS A 15 -4.88 -24.16 16.81
N PHE A 16 -4.59 -23.11 16.00
CA PHE A 16 -5.63 -22.41 15.27
C PHE A 16 -6.27 -23.29 14.18
N ILE A 17 -5.46 -24.09 13.48
CA ILE A 17 -5.97 -25.04 12.49
C ILE A 17 -6.82 -26.13 13.17
N ASP A 18 -6.38 -26.66 14.31
CA ASP A 18 -7.16 -27.64 15.08
C ASP A 18 -8.53 -27.07 15.47
N ALA A 19 -8.56 -25.85 16.02
CA ALA A 19 -9.81 -25.17 16.35
C ALA A 19 -10.72 -24.93 15.12
N CYS A 20 -10.15 -24.68 13.94
CA CYS A 20 -10.92 -24.59 12.70
C CYS A 20 -11.53 -25.93 12.29
N TRP A 21 -10.81 -27.05 12.48
CA TRP A 21 -11.33 -28.37 12.20
C TRP A 21 -12.43 -28.77 13.18
N ASP A 22 -12.28 -28.52 14.49
CA ASP A 22 -13.32 -28.71 15.48
C ASP A 22 -14.60 -27.97 15.14
N TRP A 23 -14.47 -26.68 14.79
CA TRP A 23 -15.60 -25.86 14.34
C TRP A 23 -16.26 -26.43 13.07
N ARG A 24 -15.47 -26.93 12.13
CA ARG A 24 -15.98 -27.54 10.89
C ARG A 24 -16.76 -28.81 11.19
N GLU A 25 -16.35 -29.65 12.15
CA GLU A 25 -17.10 -30.84 12.55
C GLU A 25 -18.44 -30.49 13.14
N ASP A 26 -18.52 -29.46 13.98
CA ASP A 26 -19.75 -29.04 14.63
C ASP A 26 -20.75 -28.40 13.63
N TYR A 27 -20.28 -27.56 12.72
CA TYR A 27 -21.14 -26.71 11.90
C TYR A 27 -21.12 -27.06 10.40
N GLY A 28 -20.11 -27.74 9.89
CA GLY A 28 -19.90 -27.98 8.47
C GLY A 28 -21.05 -28.73 7.80
N ASN A 29 -21.64 -29.70 8.49
CA ASN A 29 -22.77 -30.48 7.96
C ASN A 29 -24.13 -29.76 8.06
N THR A 30 -24.21 -28.62 8.73
CA THR A 30 -25.46 -27.88 8.92
C THR A 30 -25.98 -27.33 7.61
N ILE A 31 -25.11 -26.72 6.80
CA ILE A 31 -25.48 -26.16 5.50
C ILE A 31 -25.99 -27.23 4.54
N VAL A 32 -25.38 -28.40 4.51
CA VAL A 32 -25.77 -29.53 3.67
C VAL A 32 -27.19 -30.00 4.04
N LYS A 33 -27.47 -30.13 5.36
CA LYS A 33 -28.82 -30.47 5.85
C LYS A 33 -29.86 -29.40 5.52
N GLN A 34 -29.50 -28.11 5.59
CA GLN A 34 -30.38 -27.02 5.21
C GLN A 34 -30.72 -27.03 3.72
N ILE A 35 -29.72 -27.25 2.84
CA ILE A 35 -29.89 -27.35 1.40
C ILE A 35 -30.81 -28.54 1.06
N ALA A 36 -30.59 -29.69 1.67
CA ALA A 36 -31.43 -30.85 1.52
C ALA A 36 -32.87 -30.60 2.01
N GLY A 37 -33.03 -29.91 3.15
CA GLY A 37 -34.33 -29.53 3.70
C GLY A 37 -35.12 -28.55 2.83
N MET A 38 -34.44 -27.73 2.01
CA MET A 38 -35.07 -26.86 1.02
C MET A 38 -35.47 -27.62 -0.26
N GLY A 39 -35.18 -28.91 -0.38
CA GLY A 39 -35.54 -29.74 -1.53
C GLY A 39 -34.62 -29.57 -2.75
N CYS A 40 -33.39 -29.05 -2.54
CA CYS A 40 -32.40 -28.92 -3.62
C CYS A 40 -31.98 -30.32 -4.13
N SER A 41 -31.96 -30.52 -5.45
CA SER A 41 -31.48 -31.76 -6.06
C SER A 41 -29.98 -31.72 -6.25
N CYS A 42 -29.25 -32.24 -5.24
CA CYS A 42 -27.79 -32.39 -5.26
C CYS A 42 -27.44 -33.85 -5.06
N ASP A 43 -26.27 -34.26 -5.52
CA ASP A 43 -25.68 -35.55 -5.14
C ASP A 43 -25.00 -35.41 -3.78
N TYR A 44 -25.72 -35.68 -2.70
CA TYR A 44 -25.26 -35.56 -1.34
C TYR A 44 -24.26 -36.65 -0.94
N ASP A 45 -24.17 -37.76 -1.73
CA ASP A 45 -23.18 -38.80 -1.49
C ASP A 45 -21.79 -38.46 -2.06
N ASP A 46 -21.74 -37.49 -2.99
CA ASP A 46 -20.49 -36.98 -3.56
C ASP A 46 -20.13 -35.58 -3.03
N GLU A 47 -20.35 -35.35 -1.76
CA GLU A 47 -19.93 -34.12 -1.09
C GLU A 47 -18.41 -33.95 -1.15
N LYS A 48 -17.95 -32.78 -1.59
CA LYS A 48 -16.54 -32.42 -1.61
C LYS A 48 -16.27 -31.19 -0.74
N PHE A 49 -15.28 -31.29 0.10
CA PHE A 49 -14.79 -30.17 0.88
C PHE A 49 -13.52 -29.59 0.25
N THR A 50 -13.51 -28.29 -0.05
CA THR A 50 -12.40 -27.65 -0.77
C THR A 50 -11.04 -27.73 -0.07
N MET A 51 -11.02 -27.96 1.25
CA MET A 51 -9.80 -28.17 2.02
C MET A 51 -9.47 -29.65 2.25
N SER A 52 -10.21 -30.58 1.62
CA SER A 52 -9.89 -32.01 1.70
C SER A 52 -8.52 -32.31 1.07
N PRO A 53 -7.86 -33.43 1.47
CA PRO A 53 -6.54 -33.78 0.93
C PRO A 53 -6.52 -33.94 -0.61
N GLU A 54 -7.59 -34.47 -1.21
CA GLU A 54 -7.69 -34.66 -2.66
C GLU A 54 -7.70 -33.30 -3.38
N TYR A 55 -8.54 -32.36 -2.90
CA TYR A 55 -8.58 -31.01 -3.46
C TYR A 55 -7.24 -30.27 -3.25
N ALA A 56 -6.68 -30.33 -2.06
CA ALA A 56 -5.38 -29.72 -1.74
C ALA A 56 -4.28 -30.24 -2.68
N ASN A 57 -4.29 -31.55 -2.99
CA ASN A 57 -3.32 -32.16 -3.92
C ASN A 57 -3.55 -31.68 -5.37
N ALA A 58 -4.82 -31.56 -5.82
CA ALA A 58 -5.14 -31.04 -7.14
C ALA A 58 -4.67 -29.60 -7.30
N VAL A 59 -4.96 -28.74 -6.32
CA VAL A 59 -4.52 -27.33 -6.32
C VAL A 59 -2.99 -27.23 -6.35
N ARG A 60 -2.29 -28.01 -5.52
CA ARG A 60 -0.81 -28.02 -5.53
C ARG A 60 -0.24 -28.47 -6.86
N LYS A 61 -0.86 -29.48 -7.49
CA LYS A 61 -0.42 -29.95 -8.80
C LYS A 61 -0.54 -28.85 -9.84
N VAL A 62 -1.69 -28.19 -9.94
CA VAL A 62 -1.92 -27.08 -10.89
C VAL A 62 -0.96 -25.93 -10.61
N PHE A 63 -0.76 -25.56 -9.35
CA PHE A 63 0.19 -24.51 -8.98
C PHE A 63 1.62 -24.86 -9.44
N CYS A 64 2.07 -26.10 -9.22
CA CYS A 64 3.40 -26.54 -9.65
C CYS A 64 3.53 -26.56 -11.19
N ASP A 65 2.51 -27.05 -11.89
CA ASP A 65 2.48 -27.07 -13.36
C ASP A 65 2.61 -25.65 -13.90
N TRP A 66 1.81 -24.72 -13.43
CA TRP A 66 1.85 -23.31 -13.85
C TRP A 66 3.14 -22.58 -13.48
N TYR A 67 3.75 -22.93 -12.35
CA TYR A 67 5.08 -22.42 -11.99
C TYR A 67 6.15 -22.90 -12.98
N HIS A 68 6.13 -24.19 -13.38
CA HIS A 68 7.06 -24.72 -14.38
C HIS A 68 6.83 -24.14 -15.77
N ASP A 69 5.59 -23.83 -16.11
CA ASP A 69 5.21 -23.18 -17.37
C ASP A 69 5.52 -21.67 -17.36
N GLY A 70 5.97 -21.12 -16.24
CA GLY A 70 6.30 -19.70 -16.09
C GLY A 70 5.10 -18.77 -15.98
N LEU A 71 3.89 -19.29 -15.76
CA LEU A 71 2.67 -18.52 -15.58
C LEU A 71 2.55 -17.96 -14.17
N ILE A 72 3.00 -18.72 -13.16
CA ILE A 72 3.07 -18.26 -11.77
C ILE A 72 4.51 -17.87 -11.45
N TYR A 73 4.68 -16.73 -10.81
CA TYR A 73 5.98 -16.26 -10.37
C TYR A 73 5.90 -15.56 -9.01
N LYS A 74 7.00 -15.56 -8.29
CA LYS A 74 7.16 -14.78 -7.07
C LYS A 74 7.84 -13.45 -7.41
N GLY A 75 7.25 -12.35 -7.03
CA GLY A 75 7.75 -11.03 -7.37
C GLY A 75 7.43 -9.99 -6.30
N ARG A 76 8.14 -8.88 -6.39
CA ARG A 76 7.96 -7.74 -5.48
C ARG A 76 7.18 -6.65 -6.22
N ARG A 77 5.95 -6.38 -5.75
CA ARG A 77 5.05 -5.37 -6.32
C ARG A 77 4.27 -4.66 -5.22
N ILE A 78 3.68 -3.53 -5.57
CA ILE A 78 2.70 -2.86 -4.71
C ILE A 78 1.44 -3.70 -4.65
N VAL A 79 0.97 -3.92 -3.42
CA VAL A 79 -0.30 -4.59 -3.11
C VAL A 79 -1.11 -3.72 -2.16
N ASN A 80 -2.43 -3.91 -2.15
CA ASN A 80 -3.29 -3.34 -1.11
C ASN A 80 -3.08 -4.16 0.16
N TRP A 81 -2.38 -3.60 1.13
CA TRP A 81 -2.03 -4.29 2.38
C TRP A 81 -2.92 -3.84 3.52
N CYS A 82 -3.49 -4.78 4.26
CA CYS A 82 -4.20 -4.48 5.51
C CYS A 82 -3.24 -4.61 6.70
N PRO A 83 -2.85 -3.51 7.36
CA PRO A 83 -1.90 -3.56 8.48
C PRO A 83 -2.48 -4.22 9.74
N SER A 84 -3.81 -4.24 9.90
CA SER A 84 -4.49 -4.90 11.00
C SER A 84 -4.61 -6.42 10.79
N CYS A 85 -4.99 -6.85 9.59
CA CYS A 85 -5.09 -8.28 9.25
C CYS A 85 -3.74 -8.89 8.86
N THR A 86 -2.72 -8.08 8.61
CA THR A 86 -1.38 -8.47 8.12
C THR A 86 -1.46 -9.37 6.88
N THR A 87 -2.22 -8.90 5.88
CA THR A 87 -2.44 -9.65 4.63
C THR A 87 -2.69 -8.71 3.45
N ALA A 88 -2.36 -9.18 2.25
CA ALA A 88 -2.77 -8.52 1.03
C ALA A 88 -4.29 -8.67 0.83
N ILE A 89 -4.90 -7.66 0.25
CA ILE A 89 -6.33 -7.56 -0.08
C ILE A 89 -6.43 -7.38 -1.60
N ALA A 90 -7.25 -8.18 -2.26
CA ALA A 90 -7.52 -8.03 -3.68
C ALA A 90 -8.35 -6.75 -3.97
N ASP A 91 -8.29 -6.24 -5.20
CA ASP A 91 -8.97 -4.99 -5.56
C ASP A 91 -10.48 -5.06 -5.37
N ASP A 92 -11.09 -6.22 -5.63
CA ASP A 92 -12.53 -6.49 -5.44
C ASP A 92 -12.93 -6.68 -3.95
N GLU A 93 -11.96 -6.85 -3.06
CA GLU A 93 -12.14 -6.95 -1.62
C GLU A 93 -11.89 -5.60 -0.90
N ALA A 94 -11.46 -4.56 -1.62
CA ALA A 94 -11.26 -3.23 -1.08
C ALA A 94 -12.55 -2.41 -1.18
N GLU A 95 -12.97 -1.84 -0.06
CA GLU A 95 -14.12 -0.95 0.01
C GLU A 95 -13.65 0.50 -0.01
N TYR A 96 -14.34 1.36 -0.77
CA TYR A 96 -14.03 2.78 -0.84
C TYR A 96 -14.92 3.58 0.10
N VAL A 97 -14.31 4.39 0.93
CA VAL A 97 -14.99 5.26 1.88
C VAL A 97 -14.55 6.70 1.64
N ASP A 98 -15.52 7.59 1.45
CA ASP A 98 -15.25 9.02 1.30
C ASP A 98 -14.94 9.63 2.67
N GLU A 99 -13.84 10.37 2.73
CA GLU A 99 -13.45 11.10 3.93
C GLU A 99 -13.02 12.54 3.63
N LYS A 100 -13.20 13.39 4.64
CA LYS A 100 -12.64 14.73 4.61
C LYS A 100 -11.17 14.65 4.96
N GLY A 101 -10.36 15.15 4.08
CA GLY A 101 -8.91 15.18 4.25
C GLY A 101 -8.33 16.52 3.86
N HIS A 102 -7.05 16.53 3.66
CA HIS A 102 -6.31 17.72 3.28
C HIS A 102 -5.34 17.41 2.14
N LEU A 103 -5.01 18.43 1.40
CA LEU A 103 -3.92 18.45 0.45
C LEU A 103 -2.85 19.40 1.01
N TRP A 104 -1.69 18.86 1.36
CA TRP A 104 -0.57 19.61 1.89
C TRP A 104 0.37 20.02 0.78
N TYR A 105 0.70 21.32 0.71
CA TYR A 105 1.64 21.90 -0.24
C TYR A 105 2.99 22.09 0.46
N LEU A 106 3.99 21.30 0.04
CA LEU A 106 5.28 21.21 0.68
C LEU A 106 6.38 21.74 -0.23
N ARG A 107 7.24 22.62 0.30
CA ARG A 107 8.40 23.17 -0.42
C ARG A 107 9.57 22.18 -0.33
N TYR A 108 10.03 21.75 -1.48
CA TYR A 108 11.21 20.89 -1.63
C TYR A 108 12.36 21.72 -2.18
N PRO A 109 13.39 22.07 -1.37
CA PRO A 109 14.53 22.87 -1.79
C PRO A 109 15.34 22.21 -2.91
N LEU A 110 15.66 22.98 -3.94
CA LEU A 110 16.62 22.56 -4.95
C LEU A 110 18.02 22.51 -4.32
N SER A 111 18.82 21.50 -4.69
CA SER A 111 20.22 21.41 -4.21
C SER A 111 21.05 22.63 -4.64
N GLU A 112 20.70 23.20 -5.77
CA GLU A 112 21.27 24.45 -6.30
C GLU A 112 20.13 25.25 -6.92
N PRO A 113 19.99 26.57 -6.65
CA PRO A 113 19.02 27.41 -7.29
C PRO A 113 19.15 27.39 -8.83
N VAL A 114 18.04 27.36 -9.54
CA VAL A 114 17.99 27.33 -10.99
C VAL A 114 17.12 28.48 -11.49
N ASP A 115 17.68 29.39 -12.28
CA ASP A 115 16.98 30.55 -12.85
C ASP A 115 16.20 31.39 -11.80
N GLY A 116 16.76 31.48 -10.57
CA GLY A 116 16.15 32.19 -9.44
C GLY A 116 15.10 31.38 -8.66
N MET A 117 14.81 30.14 -9.04
CA MET A 117 13.97 29.22 -8.29
C MET A 117 14.81 28.50 -7.24
N GLU A 118 14.41 28.57 -5.99
CA GLU A 118 15.11 27.96 -4.86
C GLU A 118 14.48 26.62 -4.42
N TYR A 119 13.19 26.40 -4.72
CA TYR A 119 12.44 25.20 -4.36
C TYR A 119 11.35 24.93 -5.40
N VAL A 120 10.86 23.70 -5.41
CA VAL A 120 9.60 23.31 -6.04
C VAL A 120 8.56 23.02 -4.96
N VAL A 121 7.27 23.20 -5.28
CA VAL A 121 6.18 22.86 -4.37
C VAL A 121 5.52 21.57 -4.86
N VAL A 122 5.39 20.59 -3.96
CA VAL A 122 4.64 19.36 -4.23
C VAL A 122 3.36 19.35 -3.42
N ALA A 123 2.28 18.85 -4.00
CA ALA A 123 0.99 18.70 -3.32
C ALA A 123 0.73 17.21 -3.03
N THR A 124 0.34 16.87 -1.80
CA THR A 124 0.13 15.47 -1.40
C THR A 124 -0.97 15.33 -0.35
N THR A 125 -1.74 14.26 -0.43
CA THR A 125 -2.66 13.81 0.63
C THR A 125 -1.96 12.93 1.66
N ARG A 126 -0.69 12.54 1.40
CA ARG A 126 0.07 11.60 2.22
C ARG A 126 1.48 12.12 2.54
N PRO A 127 1.59 13.20 3.36
CA PRO A 127 2.91 13.76 3.71
C PRO A 127 3.83 12.76 4.43
N GLU A 128 3.29 11.78 5.13
CA GLU A 128 4.06 10.76 5.85
C GLU A 128 4.95 9.91 4.95
N THR A 129 4.55 9.69 3.70
CA THR A 129 5.34 8.87 2.76
C THR A 129 6.56 9.60 2.20
N MET A 130 6.69 10.93 2.44
CA MET A 130 7.81 11.71 1.94
C MET A 130 9.18 11.20 2.43
N LEU A 131 9.21 10.52 3.57
CA LEU A 131 10.43 9.89 4.08
C LEU A 131 11.04 8.88 3.07
N GLY A 132 10.21 8.30 2.22
CA GLY A 132 10.59 7.34 1.17
C GLY A 132 10.65 7.93 -0.23
N ASP A 133 10.57 9.26 -0.40
CA ASP A 133 10.63 9.86 -1.73
C ASP A 133 12.00 9.63 -2.36
N THR A 134 11.98 9.24 -3.62
CA THR A 134 13.19 8.97 -4.41
C THR A 134 13.26 9.78 -5.69
N GLY A 135 12.27 10.64 -5.93
CA GLY A 135 12.27 11.58 -7.04
C GLY A 135 11.10 12.55 -6.99
N VAL A 136 11.16 13.56 -7.84
CA VAL A 136 10.03 14.45 -8.15
C VAL A 136 9.79 14.42 -9.64
N ALA A 137 8.58 14.03 -10.03
CA ALA A 137 8.16 13.96 -11.42
C ALA A 137 7.56 15.30 -11.89
N VAL A 138 7.86 15.68 -13.12
CA VAL A 138 7.25 16.84 -13.80
C VAL A 138 6.80 16.44 -15.20
N SER A 139 5.81 17.12 -15.75
CA SER A 139 5.39 16.86 -17.13
C SER A 139 6.47 17.34 -18.11
N PRO A 140 6.87 16.54 -19.12
CA PRO A 140 7.83 16.99 -20.14
C PRO A 140 7.27 18.13 -21.01
N LYS A 141 5.97 18.41 -20.94
CA LYS A 141 5.29 19.48 -21.66
C LYS A 141 5.15 20.76 -20.84
N ASP A 142 5.45 20.70 -19.54
CA ASP A 142 5.29 21.85 -18.65
C ASP A 142 6.50 22.79 -18.76
N GLU A 143 6.30 23.92 -19.41
CA GLU A 143 7.33 24.94 -19.60
C GLU A 143 7.86 25.51 -18.27
N ARG A 144 7.08 25.44 -17.18
CA ARG A 144 7.48 25.94 -15.86
C ARG A 144 8.63 25.13 -15.27
N TYR A 145 8.66 23.80 -15.53
CA TYR A 145 9.56 22.87 -14.82
C TYR A 145 10.47 22.05 -15.73
N LYS A 146 10.26 22.04 -17.05
CA LYS A 146 11.08 21.22 -17.96
C LYS A 146 12.58 21.51 -17.86
N HIS A 147 12.96 22.75 -17.52
CA HIS A 147 14.36 23.17 -17.35
C HIS A 147 15.00 22.63 -16.07
N LEU A 148 14.18 22.12 -15.13
CA LEU A 148 14.64 21.47 -13.89
C LEU A 148 14.94 19.97 -14.05
N VAL A 149 14.54 19.36 -15.17
CA VAL A 149 14.79 17.93 -15.41
C VAL A 149 16.28 17.63 -15.37
N GLY A 150 16.66 16.64 -14.57
CA GLY A 150 18.07 16.29 -14.31
C GLY A 150 18.73 17.08 -13.17
N LYS A 151 18.03 18.07 -12.58
CA LYS A 151 18.45 18.72 -11.34
C LYS A 151 18.09 17.86 -10.12
N THR A 152 18.58 18.24 -8.96
CA THR A 152 18.37 17.52 -7.71
C THR A 152 17.73 18.39 -6.63
N ILE A 153 17.02 17.73 -5.76
CA ILE A 153 16.37 18.28 -4.56
C ILE A 153 17.08 17.71 -3.33
N ASP A 154 17.31 18.54 -2.34
CA ASP A 154 17.70 18.11 -1.01
C ASP A 154 16.42 17.81 -0.22
N LEU A 155 16.03 16.52 -0.16
CA LEU A 155 14.79 16.11 0.48
C LEU A 155 14.77 16.54 1.94
N PRO A 156 13.82 17.37 2.37
CA PRO A 156 13.73 17.84 3.76
C PRO A 156 13.67 16.66 4.75
N ILE A 157 14.05 16.91 6.00
CA ILE A 157 14.00 15.94 7.10
C ILE A 157 15.00 14.77 6.91
N VAL A 158 15.01 14.15 5.73
CA VAL A 158 15.83 12.96 5.44
C VAL A 158 17.23 13.33 4.97
N GLY A 159 17.40 14.48 4.31
CA GLY A 159 18.69 14.94 3.76
C GLY A 159 19.17 14.13 2.53
N ARG A 160 18.33 13.31 1.93
CA ARG A 160 18.64 12.56 0.70
C ARG A 160 18.58 13.49 -0.50
N LYS A 161 19.51 13.35 -1.44
CA LYS A 161 19.41 13.99 -2.75
C LYS A 161 18.57 13.14 -3.70
N ILE A 162 17.49 13.71 -4.24
CA ILE A 162 16.59 13.04 -5.16
C ILE A 162 16.52 13.80 -6.49
N PRO A 163 16.40 13.10 -7.65
CA PRO A 163 16.35 13.72 -8.96
C PRO A 163 14.98 14.33 -9.26
N ILE A 164 14.97 15.37 -10.09
CA ILE A 164 13.79 15.80 -10.83
C ILE A 164 13.82 15.12 -12.19
N PHE A 165 12.74 14.44 -12.57
CA PHE A 165 12.65 13.70 -13.82
C PHE A 165 11.34 13.99 -14.56
N ALA A 166 11.33 13.73 -15.87
CA ALA A 166 10.15 13.94 -16.70
C ALA A 166 9.35 12.64 -16.84
N ASP A 167 8.04 12.69 -16.61
CA ASP A 167 7.14 11.58 -16.89
C ASP A 167 5.80 12.07 -17.46
N TYR A 168 5.29 11.38 -18.50
CA TYR A 168 4.03 11.73 -19.16
C TYR A 168 2.79 11.47 -18.30
N TYR A 169 2.94 10.74 -17.21
CA TYR A 169 1.87 10.53 -16.25
C TYR A 169 1.46 11.82 -15.52
N VAL A 170 2.39 12.78 -15.38
CA VAL A 170 2.15 14.00 -14.63
C VAL A 170 1.19 14.93 -15.39
N ASP A 171 0.05 15.21 -14.76
CA ASP A 171 -0.86 16.26 -15.21
C ASP A 171 -0.36 17.63 -14.71
N SER A 172 0.01 18.50 -15.64
CA SER A 172 0.52 19.84 -15.34
C SER A 172 -0.53 20.80 -14.78
N GLU A 173 -1.81 20.46 -14.90
CA GLU A 173 -2.93 21.27 -14.41
C GLU A 173 -3.43 20.82 -13.02
N PHE A 174 -3.02 19.64 -12.57
CA PHE A 174 -3.38 19.15 -11.25
C PHE A 174 -2.36 19.56 -10.18
N GLY A 175 -2.84 20.13 -9.07
CA GLY A 175 -2.01 20.59 -7.97
C GLY A 175 -0.98 21.63 -8.45
N THR A 176 0.30 21.35 -8.20
CA THR A 176 1.41 22.23 -8.60
C THR A 176 2.01 21.87 -9.95
N GLY A 177 1.71 20.69 -10.51
CA GLY A 177 2.40 20.13 -11.67
C GLY A 177 3.73 19.45 -11.32
N CYS A 178 4.11 19.45 -10.03
CA CYS A 178 5.24 18.68 -9.49
C CYS A 178 4.70 17.57 -8.59
N VAL A 179 5.03 16.32 -8.89
CA VAL A 179 4.56 15.14 -8.15
C VAL A 179 5.73 14.52 -7.41
N LYS A 180 5.66 14.48 -6.07
CA LYS A 180 6.58 13.69 -5.28
C LYS A 180 6.41 12.21 -5.64
N THR A 181 7.47 11.44 -5.68
CA THR A 181 7.43 10.05 -6.11
C THR A 181 7.98 9.14 -5.03
N THR A 182 7.07 8.31 -4.46
CA THR A 182 7.37 7.30 -3.43
C THR A 182 7.04 5.90 -3.97
N PRO A 183 7.93 5.26 -4.73
CA PRO A 183 7.62 4.04 -5.47
C PRO A 183 7.18 2.84 -4.62
N ALA A 184 7.46 2.84 -3.33
CA ALA A 184 7.07 1.76 -2.43
C ALA A 184 5.68 1.92 -1.79
N HIS A 185 5.01 3.09 -1.97
CA HIS A 185 3.76 3.44 -1.27
C HIS A 185 2.65 4.00 -2.15
N ASP A 186 2.82 3.96 -3.47
CA ASP A 186 1.79 4.34 -4.45
C ASP A 186 1.98 3.56 -5.75
N PRO A 187 0.91 2.97 -6.35
CA PRO A 187 1.01 2.18 -7.57
C PRO A 187 1.48 3.00 -8.79
N ASN A 188 1.08 4.26 -8.88
CA ASN A 188 1.47 5.14 -9.98
C ASN A 188 2.94 5.57 -9.84
N ASP A 189 3.35 5.89 -8.61
CA ASP A 189 4.74 6.18 -8.27
C ASP A 189 5.64 4.98 -8.52
N TYR A 190 5.15 3.76 -8.21
CA TYR A 190 5.86 2.51 -8.52
C TYR A 190 6.11 2.37 -10.03
N ALA A 191 5.08 2.60 -10.85
CA ALA A 191 5.21 2.52 -12.30
C ALA A 191 6.14 3.61 -12.86
N MET A 192 6.07 4.85 -12.35
CA MET A 192 7.01 5.92 -12.69
C MET A 192 8.43 5.57 -12.23
N GLY A 193 8.56 5.04 -11.02
CA GLY A 193 9.85 4.63 -10.47
C GLY A 193 10.52 3.53 -11.28
N GLN A 194 9.77 2.54 -11.75
CA GLN A 194 10.30 1.49 -12.64
C GLN A 194 10.80 2.04 -13.97
N ARG A 195 10.03 2.94 -14.62
CA ARG A 195 10.43 3.55 -15.90
C ARG A 195 11.68 4.42 -15.77
N ASN A 196 11.88 5.03 -14.61
CA ASN A 196 12.95 5.99 -14.36
C ASN A 196 14.06 5.45 -13.44
N ASN A 197 14.07 4.13 -13.15
CA ASN A 197 15.04 3.43 -12.31
C ASN A 197 15.21 4.07 -10.91
N LEU A 198 14.11 4.52 -10.30
CA LEU A 198 14.15 5.06 -8.95
C LEU A 198 14.26 3.95 -7.91
N GLU A 199 14.91 4.26 -6.80
CA GLU A 199 14.95 3.37 -5.64
C GLU A 199 13.56 3.19 -5.03
N GLN A 200 13.30 1.99 -4.49
CA GLN A 200 12.03 1.63 -3.85
C GLN A 200 12.27 1.47 -2.35
N ILE A 201 11.84 2.44 -1.56
CA ILE A 201 12.10 2.50 -0.13
C ILE A 201 10.80 2.31 0.63
N ASN A 202 10.67 1.19 1.36
CA ASN A 202 9.58 1.01 2.30
C ASN A 202 9.81 1.89 3.54
N VAL A 203 8.90 2.83 3.78
CA VAL A 203 8.87 3.67 4.98
C VAL A 203 8.17 2.94 6.14
N PHE A 204 7.21 2.09 5.82
CA PHE A 204 6.37 1.39 6.78
C PHE A 204 6.65 -0.11 6.77
N ASP A 205 6.52 -0.71 7.95
CA ASP A 205 6.47 -2.15 8.12
C ASP A 205 5.07 -2.73 7.80
N GLU A 206 4.86 -4.01 8.05
CA GLU A 206 3.59 -4.73 7.84
C GLU A 206 2.43 -4.25 8.72
N HIS A 207 2.69 -3.45 9.75
CA HIS A 207 1.70 -2.86 10.64
C HIS A 207 1.44 -1.37 10.35
N ALA A 208 1.99 -0.83 9.25
CA ALA A 208 1.98 0.58 8.90
C ALA A 208 2.64 1.47 9.97
N VAL A 209 3.70 0.98 10.58
CA VAL A 209 4.57 1.69 11.53
C VAL A 209 5.85 2.07 10.80
N VAL A 210 6.32 3.30 11.04
CA VAL A 210 7.57 3.81 10.43
C VAL A 210 8.75 2.95 10.87
N VAL A 211 9.48 2.40 9.91
CA VAL A 211 10.65 1.55 10.17
C VAL A 211 11.80 2.33 10.81
N GLU A 212 12.79 1.61 11.35
CA GLU A 212 14.00 2.21 11.90
C GLU A 212 14.79 3.01 10.86
N GLY A 213 15.52 4.04 11.31
CA GLY A 213 16.39 4.87 10.46
C GLY A 213 15.85 6.27 10.18
N TYR A 214 14.65 6.60 10.65
CA TYR A 214 14.02 7.91 10.46
C TYR A 214 14.00 8.77 11.74
N GLY A 215 14.92 8.51 12.65
CA GLY A 215 15.12 9.30 13.88
C GLY A 215 13.86 9.33 14.75
N LYS A 216 13.37 10.53 15.07
CA LYS A 216 12.19 10.71 15.92
C LYS A 216 10.88 10.16 15.34
N PHE A 217 10.83 9.87 14.05
CA PHE A 217 9.65 9.34 13.38
C PHE A 217 9.58 7.80 13.41
N SER A 218 10.72 7.12 13.66
CA SER A 218 10.77 5.66 13.77
C SER A 218 9.87 5.16 14.89
N GLY A 219 9.09 4.12 14.62
CA GLY A 219 8.14 3.53 15.56
C GLY A 219 6.79 4.26 15.66
N MET A 220 6.60 5.38 14.96
CA MET A 220 5.30 6.05 14.87
C MET A 220 4.38 5.29 13.91
N THR A 221 3.10 5.25 14.24
CA THR A 221 2.08 4.82 13.28
C THR A 221 2.00 5.79 12.11
N ARG A 222 1.42 5.36 10.98
CA ARG A 222 1.21 6.19 9.79
C ARG A 222 0.57 7.55 10.11
N ASP A 223 -0.46 7.55 10.95
CA ASP A 223 -1.23 8.77 11.25
C ASP A 223 -0.44 9.70 12.20
N GLU A 224 0.26 9.16 13.20
CA GLU A 224 1.17 9.95 14.05
C GLU A 224 2.34 10.54 13.25
N ALA A 225 2.91 9.76 12.32
CA ALA A 225 3.98 10.23 11.45
C ALA A 225 3.51 11.36 10.53
N ARG A 226 2.27 11.29 10.02
CA ARG A 226 1.66 12.36 9.22
C ARG A 226 1.64 13.67 9.98
N GLU A 227 1.09 13.68 11.18
CA GLU A 227 1.01 14.87 12.02
C GLU A 227 2.40 15.41 12.37
N ALA A 228 3.32 14.54 12.76
CA ALA A 228 4.68 14.92 13.14
C ALA A 228 5.48 15.49 11.98
N ILE A 229 5.31 14.94 10.77
CA ILE A 229 6.00 15.42 9.56
C ILE A 229 5.44 16.78 9.12
N VAL A 230 4.14 16.98 9.15
CA VAL A 230 3.53 18.27 8.84
C VAL A 230 4.04 19.34 9.81
N ALA A 231 4.05 19.04 11.10
CA ALA A 231 4.59 19.95 12.11
C ALA A 231 6.08 20.28 11.90
N GLU A 232 6.87 19.31 11.44
CA GLU A 232 8.29 19.55 11.13
C GLU A 232 8.45 20.45 9.90
N PHE A 233 7.64 20.25 8.84
CA PHE A 233 7.64 21.14 7.67
C PHE A 233 7.25 22.56 8.05
N GLU A 234 6.29 22.74 8.94
CA GLU A 234 5.90 24.05 9.47
C GLU A 234 7.06 24.70 10.25
N ALA A 235 7.70 23.94 11.16
CA ALA A 235 8.82 24.41 11.95
C ALA A 235 10.03 24.82 11.08
N LEU A 236 10.25 24.13 9.96
CA LEU A 236 11.29 24.45 8.98
C LEU A 236 10.92 25.59 8.03
N GLY A 237 9.68 26.10 8.07
CA GLY A 237 9.19 27.10 7.12
C GLY A 237 8.99 26.54 5.70
N LEU A 238 8.86 25.25 5.56
CA LEU A 238 8.71 24.53 4.28
C LEU A 238 7.27 24.07 4.01
N LEU A 239 6.35 24.26 4.92
CA LEU A 239 4.91 24.12 4.67
C LEU A 239 4.43 25.39 3.94
N ASP A 240 4.00 25.25 2.68
CA ASP A 240 3.52 26.40 1.89
C ASP A 240 2.11 26.78 2.33
N HIS A 241 1.16 25.86 2.20
CA HIS A 241 -0.21 25.96 2.70
C HIS A 241 -0.89 24.59 2.76
N VAL A 242 -2.11 24.57 3.25
CA VAL A 242 -2.96 23.37 3.34
C VAL A 242 -4.34 23.73 2.78
N GLU A 243 -4.90 22.84 1.96
CA GLU A 243 -6.26 22.95 1.44
C GLU A 243 -7.12 21.79 1.92
N ASP A 244 -8.40 22.04 2.14
CA ASP A 244 -9.36 20.95 2.37
C ASP A 244 -9.54 20.15 1.07
N HIS A 245 -9.49 18.84 1.17
CA HIS A 245 -9.56 17.94 0.03
C HIS A 245 -10.32 16.67 0.38
N ASP A 246 -11.56 16.58 -0.09
CA ASP A 246 -12.35 15.37 0.05
C ASP A 246 -11.84 14.30 -0.92
N HIS A 247 -11.58 13.10 -0.42
CA HIS A 247 -11.10 11.99 -1.22
C HIS A 247 -11.61 10.64 -0.71
N SER A 248 -11.59 9.65 -1.58
CA SER A 248 -11.93 8.28 -1.21
C SER A 248 -10.68 7.51 -0.79
N VAL A 249 -10.78 6.79 0.32
CA VAL A 249 -9.74 5.90 0.82
C VAL A 249 -10.19 4.45 0.73
N MET A 250 -9.25 3.55 0.42
CA MET A 250 -9.51 2.11 0.44
C MET A 250 -9.47 1.58 1.87
N THR A 251 -10.45 0.75 2.21
CA THR A 251 -10.54 0.05 3.49
C THR A 251 -10.67 -1.46 3.30
N CYS A 252 -10.24 -2.21 4.29
CA CYS A 252 -10.34 -3.66 4.30
C CYS A 252 -11.79 -4.10 4.57
N TYR A 253 -12.38 -4.92 3.71
CA TYR A 253 -13.75 -5.43 3.89
C TYR A 253 -13.95 -6.26 5.17
N ARG A 254 -12.86 -6.81 5.77
CA ARG A 254 -12.92 -7.63 6.98
C ARG A 254 -12.90 -6.84 8.27
N CYS A 255 -12.08 -5.80 8.36
CA CYS A 255 -11.84 -5.06 9.60
C CYS A 255 -12.01 -3.54 9.46
N HIS A 256 -12.34 -3.04 8.26
CA HIS A 256 -12.55 -1.64 7.91
C HIS A 256 -11.34 -0.72 8.19
N THR A 257 -10.16 -1.30 8.42
CA THR A 257 -8.91 -0.54 8.54
C THR A 257 -8.51 -0.01 7.16
N LYS A 258 -8.02 1.23 7.12
CA LYS A 258 -7.47 1.84 5.89
C LYS A 258 -6.30 1.00 5.36
N LEU A 259 -6.38 0.64 4.08
CA LEU A 259 -5.34 -0.11 3.40
C LEU A 259 -4.10 0.75 3.17
N GLU A 260 -2.95 0.09 3.12
CA GLU A 260 -1.68 0.71 2.77
C GLU A 260 -1.22 0.14 1.44
N PRO A 261 -1.04 0.97 0.38
CA PRO A 261 -0.27 0.53 -0.78
C PRO A 261 1.16 0.23 -0.32
N TRP A 262 1.54 -1.03 -0.34
CA TRP A 262 2.78 -1.51 0.26
C TRP A 262 3.55 -2.44 -0.66
N LEU A 263 4.84 -2.22 -0.77
CA LEU A 263 5.71 -3.03 -1.62
C LEU A 263 6.05 -4.35 -0.90
N SER A 264 5.47 -5.42 -1.38
CA SER A 264 5.58 -6.75 -0.77
C SER A 264 5.97 -7.82 -1.79
N GLU A 265 6.63 -8.87 -1.32
CA GLU A 265 6.93 -10.05 -2.11
C GLU A 265 5.75 -11.01 -2.06
N GLN A 266 5.09 -11.24 -3.19
CA GLN A 266 3.89 -12.05 -3.31
C GLN A 266 3.99 -13.00 -4.53
N TRP A 267 3.05 -13.97 -4.58
CA TRP A 267 2.83 -14.80 -5.75
C TRP A 267 1.88 -14.09 -6.71
N PHE A 268 2.24 -14.06 -7.98
CA PHE A 268 1.45 -13.49 -9.07
C PHE A 268 1.26 -14.50 -10.18
N VAL A 269 0.13 -14.35 -10.90
CA VAL A 269 -0.23 -15.14 -12.07
C VAL A 269 -0.54 -14.22 -13.26
#